data_7c7c0c85ab44e70d756fd27d3ecd1c80
#
_entry.id   7c7c0c85ab44e70d756fd27d3ecd1c80
#
_cell.length_a   1.000
_cell.length_b   1.000
_cell.length_c   1.000
_cell.angle_alpha   90.00
_cell.angle_beta   90.00
_cell.angle_gamma   90.00
#
_symmetry.space_group_name_H-M   'P 1'
#
loop_
_entity.id
_entity.type
_entity.pdbx_description
1 polymer ?
#
loop_
_entity_poly.entity_id
_entity_poly.type
_entity_poly.pdbx_seq_one_letter_code
_entity_poly.pdbx_strand_id
1 'polypeptide(L)'
;MKYADLVAQWLVEDGYTHCFFVAGGNIMHLLDGMRSRVVCIPVVHEVAAGIAVEYFNESDGEGRAFALVTAGPGLTNIITAASGAWLESRELLILGGQVKSEDLLSNGLRQRGIQEIDGVALMAPVAKVSERIERPWNRADLLAAVRTGSQGRPGPVFLEFCLDAQGAPVDPSTLVGDPDSLAPVGPTTTDVEAGVEAGRRIAELMQTARRPVWLLGGGISRTTAAAVHDDLVRAGVPSMTTWNGADRLSRIDEVYVGRPNTWGQRSANLLLDCADLIVVFGSRLGLQQTGFNWQQWGRNAIVVQIDIDPAELAKGHPRVDHAMCADANAALISALDHPLPDVSDWLAHCRKVRSLVPTIDPANTTGDGYVSPFGFFEQLQDVATADDIVIPCSSGGANSVAMQVFEPVAGQIMITDKGLASMGYGLAGAIGASIAHPERRTFLIEGDGGFTQNLQELATVAVNNLPIKIFIFANNGYGSIRTTQRNYFGGAYLGCDTETGLGFPEWETLFAAYGIESTRIGTDWTTNDDVHRLLETDGPAAFIVPIDTEQTYWPKITSRVTESGSMESNPLHQMSPELAPDVLAQVLRFP
;
A
#
# COMPACT_ATOMS: atom_id res chain seq x y z
N MET A 1 34.40 -19.83 9.01
CA MET A 1 33.66 -18.69 8.46
C MET A 1 32.87 -18.03 9.60
N LYS A 2 32.49 -16.77 9.49
CA LYS A 2 31.63 -16.12 10.50
C LYS A 2 30.15 -16.56 10.32
N TYR A 3 29.40 -16.57 11.43
CA TYR A 3 27.97 -16.86 11.35
C TYR A 3 27.23 -15.88 10.42
N ALA A 4 27.56 -14.59 10.46
CA ALA A 4 27.02 -13.58 9.56
C ALA A 4 27.21 -13.90 8.07
N ASP A 5 28.28 -14.59 7.69
CA ASP A 5 28.52 -15.03 6.31
C ASP A 5 27.54 -16.12 5.88
N LEU A 6 27.20 -17.04 6.82
CA LEU A 6 26.18 -18.08 6.58
C LEU A 6 24.78 -17.50 6.49
N VAL A 7 24.42 -16.58 7.39
CA VAL A 7 23.11 -15.87 7.33
C VAL A 7 22.93 -15.22 5.98
N ALA A 8 23.94 -14.49 5.50
CA ALA A 8 23.90 -13.84 4.19
C ALA A 8 23.74 -14.86 3.04
N GLN A 9 24.47 -15.97 3.10
CA GLN A 9 24.38 -17.05 2.10
C GLN A 9 22.98 -17.66 2.11
N TRP A 10 22.40 -17.98 3.26
CA TRP A 10 21.09 -18.60 3.39
C TRP A 10 19.96 -17.68 2.90
N LEU A 11 20.06 -16.36 3.13
CA LEU A 11 19.10 -15.40 2.61
C LEU A 11 19.16 -15.31 1.07
N VAL A 12 20.36 -15.35 0.48
CA VAL A 12 20.50 -15.40 -0.99
C VAL A 12 19.90 -16.68 -1.56
N GLU A 13 20.14 -17.83 -0.92
CA GLU A 13 19.54 -19.11 -1.30
C GLU A 13 18.01 -19.11 -1.17
N ASP A 14 17.46 -18.27 -0.29
CA ASP A 14 16.01 -18.07 -0.09
C ASP A 14 15.42 -16.96 -0.98
N GLY A 15 16.22 -16.41 -1.91
CA GLY A 15 15.78 -15.45 -2.94
C GLY A 15 15.94 -13.98 -2.58
N TYR A 16 16.61 -13.64 -1.49
CA TYR A 16 16.92 -12.24 -1.16
C TYR A 16 18.09 -11.73 -2.00
N THR A 17 17.87 -10.60 -2.67
CA THR A 17 18.82 -9.97 -3.60
C THR A 17 19.27 -8.59 -3.16
N HIS A 18 18.50 -7.89 -2.33
CA HIS A 18 18.74 -6.50 -1.93
C HIS A 18 18.67 -6.31 -0.42
N CYS A 19 19.50 -5.39 0.10
CA CYS A 19 19.54 -4.99 1.50
C CYS A 19 19.51 -3.48 1.60
N PHE A 20 18.45 -2.90 2.19
CA PHE A 20 18.37 -1.48 2.51
C PHE A 20 18.83 -1.27 3.95
N PHE A 21 19.74 -0.30 4.19
CA PHE A 21 20.35 -0.17 5.50
C PHE A 21 20.83 1.23 5.84
N VAL A 22 20.97 1.48 7.14
CA VAL A 22 21.82 2.55 7.69
C VAL A 22 22.98 1.91 8.42
N ALA A 23 24.23 2.29 8.09
CA ALA A 23 25.42 1.69 8.67
C ALA A 23 25.51 1.96 10.19
N GLY A 24 25.90 0.94 10.97
CA GLY A 24 26.02 1.03 12.42
C GLY A 24 26.94 -0.02 13.03
N GLY A 25 27.48 0.26 14.22
CA GLY A 25 28.44 -0.61 14.87
C GLY A 25 27.93 -1.99 15.21
N ASN A 26 26.66 -2.08 15.65
CA ASN A 26 26.09 -3.35 16.12
C ASN A 26 25.61 -4.28 14.99
N ILE A 27 25.82 -3.90 13.71
CA ILE A 27 25.53 -4.74 12.53
C ILE A 27 26.78 -4.97 11.66
N MET A 28 27.96 -4.60 12.14
CA MET A 28 29.18 -4.59 11.32
C MET A 28 29.49 -5.95 10.67
N HIS A 29 29.25 -7.06 11.38
CA HIS A 29 29.52 -8.39 10.85
C HIS A 29 28.44 -8.84 9.85
N LEU A 30 27.17 -8.51 10.10
CA LEU A 30 26.08 -8.77 9.14
C LEU A 30 26.32 -7.99 7.85
N LEU A 31 26.58 -6.70 7.94
CA LEU A 31 26.82 -5.85 6.77
C LEU A 31 28.05 -6.33 5.97
N ASP A 32 29.15 -6.74 6.66
CA ASP A 32 30.30 -7.33 6.01
C ASP A 32 29.97 -8.64 5.28
N GLY A 33 29.13 -9.49 5.87
CA GLY A 33 28.63 -10.71 5.24
C GLY A 33 27.76 -10.47 4.01
N MET A 34 26.98 -9.38 3.99
CA MET A 34 26.05 -9.00 2.90
C MET A 34 26.77 -8.37 1.70
N ARG A 35 27.82 -7.56 1.92
CA ARG A 35 28.44 -6.66 0.92
C ARG A 35 28.82 -7.29 -0.42
N SER A 36 29.09 -8.58 -0.47
CA SER A 36 29.51 -9.28 -1.69
C SER A 36 28.48 -10.28 -2.20
N ARG A 37 27.30 -10.34 -1.55
CA ARG A 37 26.28 -11.36 -1.84
C ARG A 37 24.97 -10.77 -2.30
N VAL A 38 24.63 -9.58 -1.83
CA VAL A 38 23.41 -8.85 -2.20
C VAL A 38 23.74 -7.41 -2.59
N VAL A 39 22.85 -6.77 -3.32
CA VAL A 39 22.94 -5.34 -3.61
C VAL A 39 22.63 -4.57 -2.34
N CYS A 40 23.61 -3.84 -1.81
CA CYS A 40 23.49 -3.08 -0.58
C CYS A 40 23.16 -1.61 -0.89
N ILE A 41 21.98 -1.16 -0.50
CA ILE A 41 21.46 0.20 -0.74
C ILE A 41 21.49 0.99 0.59
N PRO A 42 22.44 1.89 0.78
CA PRO A 42 22.42 2.78 1.92
C PRO A 42 21.31 3.83 1.76
N VAL A 43 20.57 4.08 2.84
CA VAL A 43 19.57 5.15 2.95
C VAL A 43 19.97 6.13 4.05
N VAL A 44 19.32 7.29 4.10
CA VAL A 44 19.68 8.33 5.10
C VAL A 44 19.03 8.05 6.46
N HIS A 45 17.84 7.42 6.46
CA HIS A 45 17.06 7.16 7.68
C HIS A 45 16.41 5.77 7.65
N GLU A 46 16.43 5.06 8.77
CA GLU A 46 15.97 3.66 8.86
C GLU A 46 14.49 3.48 8.53
N VAL A 47 13.65 4.48 8.77
CA VAL A 47 12.25 4.41 8.36
C VAL A 47 12.14 4.22 6.85
N ALA A 48 13.00 4.90 6.08
CA ALA A 48 13.04 4.75 4.63
C ALA A 48 13.56 3.38 4.20
N ALA A 49 14.50 2.77 4.96
CA ALA A 49 14.94 1.40 4.69
C ALA A 49 13.76 0.41 4.71
N GLY A 50 12.95 0.46 5.77
CA GLY A 50 11.81 -0.44 5.92
C GLY A 50 10.72 -0.21 4.88
N ILE A 51 10.36 1.05 4.61
CA ILE A 51 9.35 1.40 3.60
C ILE A 51 9.82 1.01 2.19
N ALA A 52 11.09 1.25 1.87
CA ALA A 52 11.64 0.85 0.57
C ALA A 52 11.61 -0.67 0.38
N VAL A 53 11.93 -1.46 1.41
CA VAL A 53 11.80 -2.92 1.38
C VAL A 53 10.36 -3.35 1.14
N GLU A 54 9.41 -2.76 1.85
CA GLU A 54 7.98 -3.05 1.70
C GLU A 54 7.52 -2.85 0.25
N TYR A 55 7.86 -1.71 -0.36
CA TYR A 55 7.45 -1.39 -1.72
C TYR A 55 8.25 -2.16 -2.79
N PHE A 56 9.52 -2.46 -2.52
CA PHE A 56 10.32 -3.35 -3.37
C PHE A 56 9.63 -4.71 -3.51
N ASN A 57 9.29 -5.33 -2.37
CA ASN A 57 8.67 -6.66 -2.33
C ASN A 57 7.22 -6.62 -2.88
N GLU A 58 6.45 -5.56 -2.60
CA GLU A 58 5.08 -5.40 -3.09
C GLU A 58 5.00 -5.11 -4.59
N SER A 59 6.05 -4.57 -5.22
CA SER A 59 6.05 -4.26 -6.65
C SER A 59 6.25 -5.46 -7.56
N ASP A 60 6.42 -6.67 -7.02
CA ASP A 60 6.65 -7.91 -7.76
C ASP A 60 7.88 -7.87 -8.70
N GLY A 61 8.96 -7.16 -8.28
CA GLY A 61 10.24 -7.13 -8.98
C GLY A 61 11.01 -8.45 -8.85
N GLU A 62 12.16 -8.52 -9.52
CA GLU A 62 13.02 -9.70 -9.41
C GLU A 62 13.70 -9.79 -8.04
N GLY A 63 13.50 -10.90 -7.33
CA GLY A 63 14.07 -11.17 -6.01
C GLY A 63 13.32 -10.53 -4.87
N ARG A 64 13.93 -10.56 -3.68
CA ARG A 64 13.34 -10.04 -2.43
C ARG A 64 14.33 -9.10 -1.75
N ALA A 65 13.82 -8.11 -1.04
CA ALA A 65 14.61 -7.19 -0.24
C ALA A 65 14.38 -7.40 1.27
N PHE A 66 15.34 -6.97 2.08
CA PHE A 66 15.23 -6.90 3.53
C PHE A 66 15.91 -5.62 4.07
N ALA A 67 15.53 -5.22 5.29
CA ALA A 67 16.14 -4.09 5.98
C ALA A 67 17.17 -4.57 7.00
N LEU A 68 18.29 -3.82 7.14
CA LEU A 68 19.32 -4.08 8.13
C LEU A 68 19.54 -2.81 8.97
N VAL A 69 19.30 -2.88 10.28
CA VAL A 69 19.33 -1.74 11.20
C VAL A 69 20.17 -2.02 12.43
N THR A 70 20.87 -1.00 12.93
CA THR A 70 21.68 -1.12 14.15
C THR A 70 20.81 -1.11 15.41
N ALA A 71 21.41 -1.41 16.56
CA ALA A 71 20.74 -1.34 17.85
C ALA A 71 20.28 0.09 18.20
N GLY A 72 19.31 0.19 19.10
CA GLY A 72 18.79 1.46 19.62
C GLY A 72 18.10 2.30 18.58
N PRO A 73 18.67 3.44 18.13
CA PRO A 73 17.99 4.35 17.22
C PRO A 73 17.64 3.70 15.88
N GLY A 74 18.45 2.79 15.34
CA GLY A 74 18.14 2.08 14.11
C GLY A 74 16.85 1.30 14.22
N LEU A 75 16.68 0.60 15.34
CA LEU A 75 15.46 -0.15 15.63
C LEU A 75 14.26 0.77 15.90
N THR A 76 14.40 1.79 16.73
CA THR A 76 13.26 2.66 17.07
C THR A 76 12.77 3.46 15.87
N ASN A 77 13.65 3.85 14.96
CA ASN A 77 13.30 4.58 13.75
C ASN A 77 12.49 3.71 12.75
N ILE A 78 12.76 2.41 12.63
CA ILE A 78 12.11 1.54 11.63
C ILE A 78 10.69 1.07 12.04
N ILE A 79 10.25 1.31 13.28
CA ILE A 79 8.95 0.82 13.80
C ILE A 79 7.77 1.32 12.94
N THR A 80 7.83 2.54 12.41
CA THR A 80 6.78 3.06 11.52
C THR A 80 6.62 2.17 10.27
N ALA A 81 7.73 1.76 9.65
CA ALA A 81 7.68 0.87 8.49
C ALA A 81 7.14 -0.53 8.86
N ALA A 82 7.60 -1.09 9.99
CA ALA A 82 7.06 -2.36 10.49
C ALA A 82 5.54 -2.28 10.75
N SER A 83 5.07 -1.16 11.32
CA SER A 83 3.65 -0.94 11.58
C SER A 83 2.83 -0.83 10.28
N GLY A 84 3.35 -0.15 9.26
CA GLY A 84 2.71 -0.04 7.95
C GLY A 84 2.59 -1.41 7.27
N ALA A 85 3.69 -2.13 7.13
CA ALA A 85 3.72 -3.47 6.55
C ALA A 85 2.78 -4.46 7.29
N TRP A 86 2.71 -4.37 8.64
CA TRP A 86 1.76 -5.13 9.45
C TRP A 86 0.30 -4.86 9.08
N LEU A 87 -0.06 -3.58 8.97
CA LEU A 87 -1.44 -3.18 8.66
C LEU A 87 -1.82 -3.43 7.20
N GLU A 88 -0.85 -3.34 6.28
CA GLU A 88 -1.06 -3.62 4.85
C GLU A 88 -0.94 -5.10 4.50
N SER A 89 -0.57 -5.95 5.47
CA SER A 89 -0.37 -7.39 5.25
C SER A 89 0.72 -7.67 4.21
N ARG A 90 1.87 -6.98 4.35
CA ARG A 90 3.02 -7.08 3.45
C ARG A 90 4.21 -7.69 4.15
N GLU A 91 4.99 -8.44 3.41
CA GLU A 91 6.23 -9.03 3.92
C GLU A 91 7.29 -7.95 4.14
N LEU A 92 7.90 -7.96 5.33
CA LEU A 92 9.03 -7.10 5.67
C LEU A 92 10.00 -7.85 6.60
N LEU A 93 11.12 -8.33 6.07
CA LEU A 93 12.19 -8.87 6.90
C LEU A 93 13.07 -7.73 7.42
N ILE A 94 13.23 -7.66 8.73
CA ILE A 94 14.12 -6.72 9.42
C ILE A 94 15.16 -7.50 10.21
N LEU A 95 16.43 -7.33 9.86
CA LEU A 95 17.55 -7.82 10.64
C LEU A 95 18.06 -6.67 11.52
N GLY A 96 17.98 -6.85 12.83
CA GLY A 96 18.44 -5.89 13.82
C GLY A 96 19.78 -6.31 14.43
N GLY A 97 20.64 -5.34 14.70
CA GLY A 97 21.82 -5.57 15.52
C GLY A 97 21.54 -5.33 16.99
N GLN A 98 22.27 -6.03 17.87
CA GLN A 98 22.24 -5.84 19.31
C GLN A 98 23.67 -5.86 19.86
N VAL A 99 23.86 -5.43 21.11
CA VAL A 99 25.09 -5.58 21.84
C VAL A 99 25.51 -7.05 22.01
N LYS A 100 26.66 -7.36 22.58
CA LYS A 100 27.02 -8.74 22.87
C LYS A 100 26.05 -9.36 23.88
N SER A 101 25.85 -10.66 23.80
CA SER A 101 24.97 -11.40 24.71
C SER A 101 25.27 -11.20 26.20
N GLU A 102 26.55 -11.12 26.55
CA GLU A 102 27.00 -10.85 27.92
C GLU A 102 26.72 -9.42 28.41
N ASP A 103 26.52 -8.48 27.49
CA ASP A 103 26.26 -7.06 27.77
C ASP A 103 24.76 -6.74 27.75
N LEU A 104 23.93 -7.72 27.54
CA LEU A 104 22.47 -7.54 27.54
C LEU A 104 21.96 -7.09 28.92
N LEU A 105 20.94 -6.26 28.86
CA LEU A 105 20.20 -5.72 29.99
C LEU A 105 19.71 -6.84 30.93
N SER A 106 19.92 -6.66 32.22
CA SER A 106 19.44 -7.56 33.26
C SER A 106 19.02 -6.79 34.51
N ASN A 107 18.24 -7.43 35.37
CA ASN A 107 17.94 -6.94 36.73
C ASN A 107 17.30 -5.54 36.82
N GLY A 108 16.45 -5.15 35.87
CA GLY A 108 15.72 -3.88 35.89
C GLY A 108 16.55 -2.63 35.57
N LEU A 109 17.78 -2.80 35.08
CA LEU A 109 18.55 -1.69 34.52
C LEU A 109 17.86 -1.19 33.27
N ARG A 110 18.02 0.12 32.97
CA ARG A 110 17.48 0.71 31.72
C ARG A 110 18.37 0.46 30.52
N GLN A 111 19.69 0.35 30.74
CA GLN A 111 20.69 0.13 29.70
C GLN A 111 21.97 -0.37 30.33
N ARG A 112 22.68 -1.29 29.68
CA ARG A 112 24.02 -1.74 30.00
C ARG A 112 24.96 -1.59 28.81
N GLY A 113 24.59 -2.13 27.66
CA GLY A 113 25.35 -1.99 26.43
C GLY A 113 25.11 -0.65 25.73
N ILE A 114 26.00 -0.25 24.81
CA ILE A 114 25.88 1.00 24.06
C ILE A 114 24.71 0.90 23.08
N GLN A 115 23.78 1.86 23.12
CA GLN A 115 22.57 1.89 22.29
C GLN A 115 21.62 0.70 22.52
N GLU A 116 21.84 -0.07 23.57
CA GLU A 116 20.98 -1.19 23.89
C GLU A 116 19.56 -0.73 24.21
N ILE A 117 18.59 -1.43 23.65
CA ILE A 117 17.16 -1.33 23.92
C ILE A 117 16.53 -2.71 23.71
N ASP A 118 15.42 -3.01 24.34
CA ASP A 118 14.70 -4.26 24.11
C ASP A 118 13.92 -4.20 22.79
N GLY A 119 14.62 -4.54 21.71
CA GLY A 119 14.07 -4.50 20.37
C GLY A 119 12.98 -5.53 20.12
N VAL A 120 13.15 -6.71 20.70
CA VAL A 120 12.18 -7.79 20.57
C VAL A 120 10.85 -7.39 21.18
N ALA A 121 10.85 -6.81 22.38
CA ALA A 121 9.61 -6.35 23.02
C ALA A 121 8.94 -5.19 22.25
N LEU A 122 9.73 -4.28 21.66
CA LEU A 122 9.20 -3.17 20.87
C LEU A 122 8.54 -3.63 19.56
N MET A 123 9.09 -4.64 18.90
CA MET A 123 8.58 -5.14 17.63
C MET A 123 7.45 -6.17 17.78
N ALA A 124 7.34 -6.87 18.91
CA ALA A 124 6.40 -7.94 19.12
C ALA A 124 4.94 -7.63 18.73
N PRO A 125 4.36 -6.43 18.99
CA PRO A 125 2.97 -6.15 18.62
C PRO A 125 2.76 -5.88 17.12
N VAL A 126 3.82 -5.70 16.33
CA VAL A 126 3.77 -5.35 14.90
C VAL A 126 4.61 -6.30 14.03
N ALA A 127 4.92 -7.49 14.54
CA ALA A 127 5.66 -8.51 13.81
C ALA A 127 5.06 -9.89 14.04
N LYS A 128 5.13 -10.76 13.04
CA LYS A 128 4.74 -12.18 13.14
C LYS A 128 5.75 -12.99 13.95
N VAL A 129 7.02 -12.63 13.81
CA VAL A 129 8.15 -13.15 14.58
C VAL A 129 8.96 -11.96 15.07
N SER A 130 9.31 -11.97 16.36
CA SER A 130 10.20 -10.99 16.97
C SER A 130 11.10 -11.72 17.95
N GLU A 131 12.33 -12.05 17.54
CA GLU A 131 13.21 -12.92 18.30
C GLU A 131 14.64 -12.41 18.33
N ARG A 132 15.38 -12.75 19.44
CA ARG A 132 16.78 -12.42 19.63
C ARG A 132 17.65 -13.65 19.42
N ILE A 133 18.72 -13.45 18.66
CA ILE A 133 19.71 -14.46 18.31
C ILE A 133 20.99 -14.17 19.12
N GLU A 134 21.09 -14.78 20.30
CA GLU A 134 22.23 -14.64 21.20
C GLU A 134 23.39 -15.60 20.86
N ARG A 135 23.10 -16.63 20.06
CA ARG A 135 24.05 -17.63 19.55
C ARG A 135 23.60 -18.11 18.18
N PRO A 136 24.53 -18.64 17.35
CA PRO A 136 24.20 -19.11 16.02
C PRO A 136 23.03 -20.11 16.00
N TRP A 137 21.99 -19.81 15.22
CA TRP A 137 20.93 -20.75 14.86
C TRP A 137 21.35 -21.60 13.67
N ASN A 138 20.78 -22.78 13.51
CA ASN A 138 20.93 -23.54 12.29
C ASN A 138 20.11 -22.94 11.14
N ARG A 139 20.38 -23.40 9.90
CA ARG A 139 19.74 -22.89 8.68
C ARG A 139 18.22 -23.07 8.70
N ALA A 140 17.74 -24.26 9.12
CA ALA A 140 16.32 -24.56 9.13
C ALA A 140 15.55 -23.63 10.08
N ASP A 141 16.03 -23.44 11.31
CA ASP A 141 15.37 -22.55 12.29
C ASP A 141 15.34 -21.10 11.80
N LEU A 142 16.47 -20.59 11.25
CA LEU A 142 16.52 -19.21 10.73
C LEU A 142 15.54 -19.03 9.57
N LEU A 143 15.57 -19.90 8.58
CA LEU A 143 14.70 -19.78 7.41
C LEU A 143 13.22 -20.04 7.75
N ALA A 144 12.92 -20.90 8.73
CA ALA A 144 11.55 -21.08 9.21
C ALA A 144 11.01 -19.77 9.80
N ALA A 145 11.79 -19.07 10.62
CA ALA A 145 11.42 -17.76 11.16
C ALA A 145 11.22 -16.73 10.03
N VAL A 146 12.18 -16.64 9.07
CA VAL A 146 12.11 -15.72 7.93
C VAL A 146 10.86 -15.98 7.08
N ARG A 147 10.59 -17.25 6.69
CA ARG A 147 9.46 -17.60 5.83
C ARG A 147 8.09 -17.41 6.47
N THR A 148 8.03 -17.33 7.81
CA THR A 148 6.80 -16.97 8.53
C THR A 148 6.24 -15.63 8.03
N GLY A 149 7.10 -14.71 7.58
CA GLY A 149 6.70 -13.41 7.01
C GLY A 149 5.75 -13.50 5.82
N SER A 150 5.89 -14.53 4.98
CA SER A 150 5.07 -14.74 3.78
C SER A 150 3.94 -15.75 3.95
N GLN A 151 3.87 -16.48 5.06
CA GLN A 151 2.87 -17.52 5.28
C GLN A 151 1.54 -16.96 5.77
N GLY A 152 0.43 -17.59 5.38
CA GLY A 152 -0.91 -17.13 5.75
C GLY A 152 -1.11 -15.66 5.38
N ARG A 153 -1.55 -14.83 6.35
CA ARG A 153 -1.53 -13.37 6.18
C ARG A 153 -0.09 -12.86 6.30
N PRO A 154 0.51 -12.27 5.24
CA PRO A 154 1.87 -11.75 5.30
C PRO A 154 2.06 -10.66 6.36
N GLY A 155 3.31 -10.47 6.81
CA GLY A 155 3.64 -9.45 7.80
C GLY A 155 5.12 -9.43 8.16
N PRO A 156 5.55 -8.45 8.97
CA PRO A 156 6.95 -8.27 9.35
C PRO A 156 7.51 -9.43 10.15
N VAL A 157 8.81 -9.70 9.94
CA VAL A 157 9.66 -10.57 10.75
C VAL A 157 10.84 -9.74 11.24
N PHE A 158 11.08 -9.76 12.54
CA PHE A 158 12.21 -9.09 13.16
C PHE A 158 13.12 -10.10 13.85
N LEU A 159 14.39 -10.14 13.43
CA LEU A 159 15.44 -10.97 14.04
C LEU A 159 16.57 -10.08 14.53
N GLU A 160 16.78 -10.04 15.84
CA GLU A 160 17.78 -9.21 16.53
C GLU A 160 19.02 -10.02 16.85
N PHE A 161 20.14 -9.72 16.21
CA PHE A 161 21.39 -10.49 16.35
C PHE A 161 22.34 -9.84 17.34
N CYS A 162 22.72 -10.55 18.40
CA CYS A 162 23.80 -10.12 19.27
C CYS A 162 25.15 -10.08 18.51
N LEU A 163 25.95 -9.07 18.79
CA LEU A 163 27.21 -8.79 18.07
C LEU A 163 28.21 -9.96 18.10
N ASP A 164 28.32 -10.64 19.24
CA ASP A 164 29.13 -11.84 19.39
C ASP A 164 28.61 -13.05 18.62
N ALA A 165 27.28 -13.21 18.54
CA ALA A 165 26.66 -14.22 17.68
C ALA A 165 26.96 -13.97 16.20
N GLN A 166 26.85 -12.71 15.72
CA GLN A 166 27.18 -12.36 14.33
C GLN A 166 28.60 -12.74 13.95
N GLY A 167 29.57 -12.45 14.84
CA GLY A 167 30.99 -12.69 14.64
C GLY A 167 31.46 -14.11 14.96
N ALA A 168 30.60 -14.97 15.51
CA ALA A 168 30.98 -16.30 15.98
C ALA A 168 31.59 -17.15 14.85
N PRO A 169 32.76 -17.79 15.09
CA PRO A 169 33.29 -18.76 14.14
C PRO A 169 32.44 -20.03 14.14
N VAL A 170 32.01 -20.47 12.95
CA VAL A 170 31.12 -21.61 12.80
C VAL A 170 31.60 -22.59 11.74
N ASP A 171 31.23 -23.87 11.90
CA ASP A 171 31.34 -24.88 10.89
C ASP A 171 29.95 -25.04 10.18
N PRO A 172 29.85 -24.73 8.89
CA PRO A 172 28.59 -24.82 8.14
C PRO A 172 27.92 -26.20 8.23
N SER A 173 28.70 -27.27 8.29
CA SER A 173 28.20 -28.64 8.33
C SER A 173 27.42 -28.99 9.60
N THR A 174 27.63 -28.23 10.69
CA THR A 174 26.96 -28.43 11.98
C THR A 174 25.69 -27.61 12.14
N LEU A 175 25.42 -26.68 11.24
CA LEU A 175 24.31 -25.73 11.31
C LEU A 175 23.26 -25.91 10.20
N VAL A 176 23.11 -27.13 9.67
CA VAL A 176 22.14 -27.40 8.59
C VAL A 176 20.69 -27.41 9.11
N GLY A 177 20.45 -28.08 10.22
CA GLY A 177 19.09 -28.36 10.74
C GLY A 177 18.36 -29.41 9.90
N ASP A 178 17.06 -29.52 10.09
CA ASP A 178 16.20 -30.41 9.32
C ASP A 178 15.59 -29.66 8.12
N PRO A 179 16.01 -29.95 6.86
CA PRO A 179 15.47 -29.28 5.68
C PRO A 179 13.98 -29.51 5.46
N ASP A 180 13.45 -30.66 5.91
CA ASP A 180 12.04 -31.03 5.75
C ASP A 180 11.12 -30.23 6.71
N SER A 181 11.70 -29.52 7.69
CA SER A 181 10.96 -28.61 8.57
C SER A 181 10.58 -27.28 7.91
N LEU A 182 11.14 -26.96 6.73
CA LEU A 182 10.92 -25.69 6.07
C LEU A 182 9.58 -25.68 5.30
N ALA A 183 8.64 -24.88 5.79
CA ALA A 183 7.42 -24.63 5.01
C ALA A 183 7.72 -23.87 3.70
N PRO A 184 6.91 -24.06 2.66
CA PRO A 184 7.03 -23.29 1.43
C PRO A 184 6.83 -21.80 1.68
N VAL A 185 7.34 -20.97 0.77
CA VAL A 185 7.04 -19.53 0.74
C VAL A 185 5.62 -19.36 0.19
N GLY A 186 4.81 -18.51 0.82
CA GLY A 186 3.43 -18.25 0.40
C GLY A 186 2.35 -19.05 1.16
N PRO A 187 1.14 -19.16 0.60
CA PRO A 187 0.02 -19.85 1.22
C PRO A 187 0.30 -21.35 1.37
N THR A 188 -0.27 -21.96 2.39
CA THR A 188 -0.14 -23.40 2.62
C THR A 188 -1.02 -24.21 1.65
N THR A 189 -0.70 -25.47 1.45
CA THR A 189 -1.54 -26.39 0.65
C THR A 189 -2.99 -26.40 1.15
N THR A 190 -3.20 -26.36 2.46
CA THR A 190 -4.54 -26.32 3.08
C THR A 190 -5.29 -25.04 2.72
N ASP A 191 -4.61 -23.88 2.69
CA ASP A 191 -5.22 -22.60 2.30
C ASP A 191 -5.66 -22.62 0.83
N VAL A 192 -4.85 -23.22 -0.04
CA VAL A 192 -5.14 -23.37 -1.46
C VAL A 192 -6.32 -24.34 -1.69
N GLU A 193 -6.34 -25.50 -1.03
CA GLU A 193 -7.45 -26.46 -1.12
C GLU A 193 -8.76 -25.84 -0.62
N ALA A 194 -8.73 -25.09 0.48
CA ALA A 194 -9.88 -24.32 0.97
C ALA A 194 -10.32 -23.26 -0.05
N GLY A 195 -9.37 -22.64 -0.75
CA GLY A 195 -9.67 -21.68 -1.83
C GLY A 195 -10.40 -22.33 -3.00
N VAL A 196 -9.97 -23.50 -3.44
CA VAL A 196 -10.67 -24.26 -4.51
C VAL A 196 -12.11 -24.57 -4.12
N GLU A 197 -12.36 -25.01 -2.89
CA GLU A 197 -13.72 -25.26 -2.40
C GLU A 197 -14.55 -23.97 -2.27
N ALA A 198 -13.91 -22.87 -1.83
CA ALA A 198 -14.57 -21.56 -1.77
C ALA A 198 -15.02 -21.10 -3.17
N GLY A 199 -14.17 -21.27 -4.20
CA GLY A 199 -14.49 -20.93 -5.59
C GLY A 199 -15.69 -21.71 -6.12
N ARG A 200 -15.74 -23.04 -5.85
CA ARG A 200 -16.91 -23.87 -6.17
C ARG A 200 -18.20 -23.33 -5.50
N ARG A 201 -18.11 -22.97 -4.23
CA ARG A 201 -19.24 -22.42 -3.49
C ARG A 201 -19.70 -21.05 -4.01
N ILE A 202 -18.76 -20.21 -4.42
CA ILE A 202 -19.07 -18.93 -5.09
C ILE A 202 -19.87 -19.19 -6.39
N ALA A 203 -19.39 -20.10 -7.23
CA ALA A 203 -20.09 -20.45 -8.48
C ALA A 203 -21.52 -20.94 -8.24
N GLU A 204 -21.78 -21.68 -7.16
CA GLU A 204 -23.14 -22.07 -6.75
C GLU A 204 -24.01 -20.87 -6.36
N LEU A 205 -23.48 -19.94 -5.55
CA LEU A 205 -24.20 -18.74 -5.13
C LEU A 205 -24.52 -17.83 -6.33
N MET A 206 -23.60 -17.76 -7.30
CA MET A 206 -23.79 -17.00 -8.53
C MET A 206 -25.02 -17.46 -9.34
N GLN A 207 -25.40 -18.75 -9.30
CA GLN A 207 -26.54 -19.27 -10.09
C GLN A 207 -27.87 -18.61 -9.75
N THR A 208 -28.01 -17.99 -8.59
CA THR A 208 -29.24 -17.32 -8.15
C THR A 208 -29.13 -15.79 -8.14
N ALA A 209 -27.92 -15.26 -8.32
CA ALA A 209 -27.67 -13.83 -8.31
C ALA A 209 -28.11 -13.19 -9.65
N ARG A 210 -28.76 -12.05 -9.57
CA ARG A 210 -29.15 -11.24 -10.73
C ARG A 210 -28.28 -9.99 -10.88
N ARG A 211 -27.70 -9.51 -9.79
CA ARG A 211 -26.88 -8.30 -9.71
C ARG A 211 -25.60 -8.56 -8.90
N PRO A 212 -24.80 -9.57 -9.30
CA PRO A 212 -23.55 -9.85 -8.59
C PRO A 212 -22.51 -8.76 -8.83
N VAL A 213 -21.67 -8.53 -7.82
CA VAL A 213 -20.47 -7.70 -7.92
C VAL A 213 -19.32 -8.44 -7.24
N TRP A 214 -18.18 -8.50 -7.92
CA TRP A 214 -16.94 -8.99 -7.34
C TRP A 214 -16.07 -7.81 -6.90
N LEU A 215 -15.46 -7.91 -5.72
CA LEU A 215 -14.56 -6.90 -5.17
C LEU A 215 -13.17 -7.54 -4.94
N LEU A 216 -12.20 -7.16 -5.77
CA LEU A 216 -10.83 -7.65 -5.69
C LEU A 216 -10.02 -6.76 -4.75
N GLY A 217 -9.50 -7.35 -3.68
CA GLY A 217 -8.63 -6.68 -2.71
C GLY A 217 -7.15 -6.90 -2.96
N GLY A 218 -6.31 -6.32 -2.08
CA GLY A 218 -4.85 -6.48 -2.12
C GLY A 218 -4.38 -7.93 -1.92
N GLY A 219 -5.22 -8.82 -1.36
CA GLY A 219 -4.91 -10.25 -1.23
C GLY A 219 -4.93 -11.02 -2.55
N ILE A 220 -5.45 -10.44 -3.64
CA ILE A 220 -5.25 -10.96 -4.99
C ILE A 220 -3.88 -10.46 -5.51
N SER A 221 -2.99 -11.36 -5.86
CA SER A 221 -1.69 -11.02 -6.44
C SER A 221 -1.83 -10.47 -7.86
N ARG A 222 -0.87 -9.61 -8.30
CA ARG A 222 -0.81 -9.13 -9.70
C ARG A 222 -0.65 -10.30 -10.66
N THR A 223 0.16 -11.29 -10.28
CA THR A 223 0.36 -12.52 -11.07
C THR A 223 -0.94 -13.27 -11.28
N THR A 224 -1.74 -13.47 -10.23
CA THR A 224 -3.06 -14.12 -10.36
C THR A 224 -4.01 -13.28 -11.21
N ALA A 225 -4.12 -11.98 -10.94
CA ALA A 225 -4.98 -11.09 -11.71
C ALA A 225 -4.65 -11.12 -13.21
N ALA A 226 -3.36 -11.08 -13.56
CA ALA A 226 -2.92 -11.20 -14.95
C ALA A 226 -3.23 -12.57 -15.56
N ALA A 227 -3.03 -13.67 -14.80
CA ALA A 227 -3.26 -15.03 -15.28
C ALA A 227 -4.75 -15.32 -15.56
N VAL A 228 -5.68 -14.74 -14.77
CA VAL A 228 -7.12 -14.97 -14.94
C VAL A 228 -7.83 -13.86 -15.70
N HIS A 229 -7.11 -12.87 -16.22
CA HIS A 229 -7.68 -11.67 -16.84
C HIS A 229 -8.71 -12.00 -17.92
N ASP A 230 -8.35 -12.84 -18.91
CA ASP A 230 -9.23 -13.19 -20.02
C ASP A 230 -10.45 -14.00 -19.58
N ASP A 231 -10.31 -14.84 -18.56
CA ASP A 231 -11.41 -15.61 -17.98
C ASP A 231 -12.38 -14.69 -17.22
N LEU A 232 -11.87 -13.72 -16.49
CA LEU A 232 -12.66 -12.73 -15.77
C LEU A 232 -13.46 -11.84 -16.75
N VAL A 233 -12.82 -11.38 -17.82
CA VAL A 233 -13.49 -10.59 -18.87
C VAL A 233 -14.57 -11.44 -19.56
N ARG A 234 -14.28 -12.71 -19.87
CA ARG A 234 -15.23 -13.63 -20.49
C ARG A 234 -16.42 -13.96 -19.58
N ALA A 235 -16.18 -14.07 -18.27
CA ALA A 235 -17.23 -14.31 -17.28
C ALA A 235 -18.25 -13.15 -17.20
N GLY A 236 -17.85 -11.94 -17.59
CA GLY A 236 -18.74 -10.79 -17.70
C GLY A 236 -19.31 -10.30 -16.36
N VAL A 237 -18.73 -10.72 -15.22
CA VAL A 237 -19.20 -10.31 -13.89
C VAL A 237 -18.67 -8.92 -13.57
N PRO A 238 -19.54 -7.92 -13.25
CA PRO A 238 -19.10 -6.60 -12.82
C PRO A 238 -18.12 -6.70 -11.65
N SER A 239 -16.92 -6.17 -11.85
CA SER A 239 -15.81 -6.30 -10.91
C SER A 239 -15.28 -4.93 -10.48
N MET A 240 -15.04 -4.80 -9.18
CA MET A 240 -14.52 -3.61 -8.52
C MET A 240 -13.17 -3.94 -7.89
N THR A 241 -12.38 -2.90 -7.62
CA THR A 241 -11.13 -3.05 -6.87
C THR A 241 -11.15 -2.24 -5.59
N THR A 242 -10.44 -2.72 -4.56
CA THR A 242 -10.11 -1.88 -3.41
C THR A 242 -8.93 -0.95 -3.76
N TRP A 243 -8.56 -0.04 -2.86
CA TRP A 243 -7.41 0.82 -3.07
C TRP A 243 -6.10 0.02 -3.19
N ASN A 244 -5.88 -0.99 -2.34
CA ASN A 244 -4.69 -1.85 -2.40
C ASN A 244 -4.72 -2.89 -3.54
N GLY A 245 -5.85 -3.03 -4.20
CA GLY A 245 -6.00 -3.85 -5.41
C GLY A 245 -6.23 -3.01 -6.66
N ALA A 246 -5.88 -1.71 -6.65
CA ALA A 246 -6.24 -0.76 -7.70
C ALA A 246 -5.77 -1.16 -9.11
N ASP A 247 -4.64 -1.83 -9.21
CA ASP A 247 -4.01 -2.28 -10.46
C ASP A 247 -4.31 -3.75 -10.82
N ARG A 248 -5.28 -4.38 -10.15
CA ARG A 248 -5.70 -5.77 -10.46
C ARG A 248 -6.62 -5.86 -11.66
N LEU A 249 -7.21 -4.74 -12.10
CA LEU A 249 -8.04 -4.61 -13.29
C LEU A 249 -7.65 -3.35 -14.04
N SER A 250 -7.80 -3.39 -15.36
CA SER A 250 -7.57 -2.25 -16.22
C SER A 250 -8.83 -1.40 -16.37
N ARG A 251 -8.66 -0.07 -16.47
CA ARG A 251 -9.75 0.88 -16.76
C ARG A 251 -10.50 0.60 -18.05
N ILE A 252 -9.85 -0.07 -19.00
CA ILE A 252 -10.43 -0.41 -20.30
C ILE A 252 -11.20 -1.73 -20.30
N ASP A 253 -11.09 -2.53 -19.24
CA ASP A 253 -11.80 -3.79 -19.12
C ASP A 253 -13.30 -3.52 -18.98
N GLU A 254 -14.10 -4.19 -19.80
CA GLU A 254 -15.57 -4.02 -19.78
C GLU A 254 -16.18 -4.39 -18.44
N VAL A 255 -15.58 -5.33 -17.73
CA VAL A 255 -16.03 -5.81 -16.42
C VAL A 255 -15.66 -4.88 -15.27
N TYR A 256 -14.72 -3.96 -15.47
CA TYR A 256 -14.30 -3.04 -14.41
C TYR A 256 -15.35 -1.95 -14.18
N VAL A 257 -15.91 -1.91 -12.96
CA VAL A 257 -16.98 -0.97 -12.59
C VAL A 257 -16.63 -0.03 -11.43
N GLY A 258 -15.35 0.13 -11.15
CA GLY A 258 -14.82 1.18 -10.29
C GLY A 258 -14.30 0.74 -8.92
N ARG A 259 -14.04 1.73 -8.04
CA ARG A 259 -13.45 1.56 -6.69
C ARG A 259 -14.35 2.17 -5.61
N PRO A 260 -15.12 1.36 -4.87
CA PRO A 260 -15.94 1.84 -3.77
C PRO A 260 -15.08 2.15 -2.54
N ASN A 261 -15.34 3.28 -1.87
CA ASN A 261 -14.66 3.69 -0.63
C ASN A 261 -15.34 4.96 -0.07
N THR A 262 -15.01 5.37 1.16
CA THR A 262 -15.46 6.66 1.74
C THR A 262 -15.03 7.88 0.93
N TRP A 263 -13.92 7.78 0.21
CA TRP A 263 -13.37 8.73 -0.76
C TRP A 263 -13.26 8.10 -2.15
N GLY A 264 -14.03 7.07 -2.40
CA GLY A 264 -14.02 6.33 -3.65
C GLY A 264 -14.93 6.96 -4.71
N GLN A 265 -15.17 6.20 -5.76
CA GLN A 265 -16.03 6.60 -6.86
C GLN A 265 -17.49 6.46 -6.47
N ARG A 266 -18.26 7.54 -6.64
CA ARG A 266 -19.71 7.55 -6.33
C ARG A 266 -20.48 6.48 -7.09
N SER A 267 -20.19 6.30 -8.39
CA SER A 267 -20.79 5.25 -9.21
C SER A 267 -20.61 3.86 -8.61
N ALA A 268 -19.40 3.53 -8.18
CA ALA A 268 -19.06 2.24 -7.56
C ALA A 268 -19.81 2.04 -6.23
N ASN A 269 -19.87 3.08 -5.37
CA ASN A 269 -20.62 3.02 -4.11
C ASN A 269 -22.12 2.76 -4.32
N LEU A 270 -22.71 3.38 -5.35
CA LEU A 270 -24.12 3.18 -5.71
C LEU A 270 -24.37 1.78 -6.28
N LEU A 271 -23.50 1.30 -7.17
CA LEU A 271 -23.60 -0.04 -7.75
C LEU A 271 -23.46 -1.14 -6.70
N LEU A 272 -22.58 -0.94 -5.72
CA LEU A 272 -22.43 -1.86 -4.61
C LEU A 272 -23.70 -1.92 -3.73
N ASP A 273 -24.40 -0.80 -3.53
CA ASP A 273 -25.69 -0.78 -2.80
C ASP A 273 -26.82 -1.44 -3.62
N CYS A 274 -26.75 -1.43 -4.94
CA CYS A 274 -27.73 -2.08 -5.84
C CYS A 274 -27.51 -3.59 -5.98
N ALA A 275 -26.34 -4.13 -5.60
CA ALA A 275 -26.00 -5.53 -5.74
C ALA A 275 -26.89 -6.43 -4.88
N ASP A 276 -27.14 -7.67 -5.35
CA ASP A 276 -27.81 -8.74 -4.58
C ASP A 276 -26.84 -9.83 -4.10
N LEU A 277 -25.62 -9.88 -4.68
CA LEU A 277 -24.51 -10.70 -4.25
C LEU A 277 -23.23 -9.87 -4.33
N ILE A 278 -22.47 -9.80 -3.24
CA ILE A 278 -21.14 -9.19 -3.20
C ILE A 278 -20.15 -10.27 -2.81
N VAL A 279 -19.19 -10.57 -3.70
CA VAL A 279 -18.11 -11.51 -3.42
C VAL A 279 -16.82 -10.73 -3.26
N VAL A 280 -16.20 -10.85 -2.10
CA VAL A 280 -14.99 -10.10 -1.71
C VAL A 280 -13.80 -11.04 -1.66
N PHE A 281 -12.83 -10.82 -2.52
CA PHE A 281 -11.61 -11.63 -2.59
C PHE A 281 -10.43 -10.88 -1.97
N GLY A 282 -9.89 -11.39 -0.86
CA GLY A 282 -8.66 -10.89 -0.24
C GLY A 282 -8.74 -9.41 0.18
N SER A 283 -9.83 -9.02 0.83
CA SER A 283 -9.98 -7.70 1.42
C SER A 283 -10.55 -7.80 2.83
N ARG A 284 -9.84 -7.20 3.78
CA ARG A 284 -10.26 -7.15 5.19
C ARG A 284 -11.52 -6.32 5.46
N LEU A 285 -12.06 -5.60 4.48
CA LEU A 285 -13.25 -4.76 4.63
C LEU A 285 -13.15 -3.80 5.84
N GLY A 286 -12.07 -3.02 5.90
CA GLY A 286 -11.88 -1.98 6.92
C GLY A 286 -12.88 -0.84 6.80
N LEU A 287 -13.00 0.01 7.82
CA LEU A 287 -13.99 1.09 7.89
C LEU A 287 -13.90 2.12 6.74
N GLN A 288 -12.73 2.33 6.16
CA GLN A 288 -12.63 3.19 4.97
C GLN A 288 -13.29 2.54 3.74
N GLN A 289 -13.19 1.20 3.61
CA GLN A 289 -13.80 0.45 2.52
C GLN A 289 -15.31 0.33 2.67
N THR A 290 -15.80 0.13 3.90
CA THR A 290 -17.22 -0.12 4.20
C THR A 290 -17.98 1.13 4.62
N GLY A 291 -17.28 2.21 4.95
CA GLY A 291 -17.84 3.40 5.58
C GLY A 291 -17.99 3.24 7.09
N PHE A 292 -18.00 4.36 7.79
CA PHE A 292 -18.20 4.38 9.26
C PHE A 292 -19.62 4.00 9.66
N ASN A 293 -20.59 4.11 8.73
CA ASN A 293 -21.94 3.53 8.87
C ASN A 293 -21.98 2.15 8.19
N TRP A 294 -21.06 1.26 8.64
CA TRP A 294 -20.84 -0.07 8.06
C TRP A 294 -22.06 -0.99 8.13
N GLN A 295 -23.02 -0.72 9.02
CA GLN A 295 -24.28 -1.47 9.12
C GLN A 295 -25.13 -1.38 7.85
N GLN A 296 -24.92 -0.32 7.07
CA GLN A 296 -25.61 -0.11 5.80
C GLN A 296 -24.85 -0.71 4.60
N TRP A 297 -23.62 -1.19 4.79
CA TRP A 297 -22.82 -1.77 3.73
C TRP A 297 -23.36 -3.14 3.32
N GLY A 298 -23.57 -3.36 2.02
CA GLY A 298 -24.08 -4.62 1.49
C GLY A 298 -25.48 -5.02 2.02
N ARG A 299 -26.27 -4.05 2.49
CA ARG A 299 -27.56 -4.29 3.16
C ARG A 299 -28.57 -5.04 2.28
N ASN A 300 -28.46 -4.91 0.95
CA ASN A 300 -29.35 -5.51 -0.02
C ASN A 300 -28.80 -6.79 -0.64
N ALA A 301 -27.58 -7.20 -0.27
CA ALA A 301 -26.86 -8.31 -0.88
C ALA A 301 -26.60 -9.45 0.11
N ILE A 302 -26.41 -10.65 -0.43
CA ILE A 302 -25.65 -11.71 0.24
C ILE A 302 -24.17 -11.32 0.14
N VAL A 303 -23.48 -11.25 1.27
CA VAL A 303 -22.06 -10.91 1.34
C VAL A 303 -21.21 -12.15 1.58
N VAL A 304 -20.32 -12.43 0.66
CA VAL A 304 -19.33 -13.50 0.73
C VAL A 304 -17.95 -12.87 0.91
N GLN A 305 -17.20 -13.26 1.92
CA GLN A 305 -15.84 -12.79 2.13
C GLN A 305 -14.88 -13.96 2.17
N ILE A 306 -13.86 -13.91 1.31
CA ILE A 306 -12.73 -14.83 1.30
C ILE A 306 -11.51 -14.07 1.83
N ASP A 307 -10.98 -14.53 2.93
CA ASP A 307 -9.78 -13.96 3.55
C ASP A 307 -8.96 -15.09 4.18
N ILE A 308 -7.64 -14.95 4.16
CA ILE A 308 -6.75 -15.94 4.76
C ILE A 308 -6.67 -15.82 6.29
N ASP A 309 -7.12 -14.68 6.84
CA ASP A 309 -7.08 -14.40 8.28
C ASP A 309 -8.45 -14.64 8.92
N PRO A 310 -8.58 -15.67 9.79
CA PRO A 310 -9.83 -15.95 10.49
C PRO A 310 -10.25 -14.83 11.43
N ALA A 311 -9.34 -13.98 11.92
CA ALA A 311 -9.67 -12.84 12.78
C ALA A 311 -10.41 -11.75 12.00
N GLU A 312 -10.04 -11.51 10.74
CA GLU A 312 -10.75 -10.57 9.87
C GLU A 312 -12.16 -11.06 9.52
N LEU A 313 -12.36 -12.36 9.40
CA LEU A 313 -13.66 -12.97 9.14
C LEU A 313 -14.57 -12.95 10.40
N ALA A 314 -13.98 -13.03 11.60
CA ALA A 314 -14.71 -13.10 12.86
C ALA A 314 -14.97 -11.73 13.52
N LYS A 315 -14.50 -10.61 12.94
CA LYS A 315 -14.54 -9.28 13.58
C LYS A 315 -15.95 -8.66 13.73
N GLY A 316 -16.97 -9.21 13.07
CA GLY A 316 -18.37 -8.82 13.24
C GLY A 316 -18.79 -7.54 12.51
N HIS A 317 -17.94 -6.97 11.65
CA HIS A 317 -18.26 -5.81 10.80
C HIS A 317 -17.44 -5.79 9.49
N PRO A 318 -18.10 -5.55 8.34
CA PRO A 318 -19.54 -5.48 8.14
C PRO A 318 -20.21 -6.84 8.34
N ARG A 319 -21.54 -6.92 8.12
CA ARG A 319 -22.23 -8.22 8.05
C ARG A 319 -21.64 -9.05 6.90
N VAL A 320 -21.26 -10.28 7.18
CA VAL A 320 -20.81 -11.27 6.20
C VAL A 320 -21.70 -12.50 6.35
N ASP A 321 -22.37 -12.92 5.26
CA ASP A 321 -23.29 -14.06 5.28
C ASP A 321 -22.53 -15.38 5.08
N HIS A 322 -21.46 -15.36 4.27
CA HIS A 322 -20.56 -16.49 4.05
C HIS A 322 -19.11 -16.06 4.24
N ALA A 323 -18.53 -16.40 5.38
CA ALA A 323 -17.12 -16.19 5.69
C ALA A 323 -16.31 -17.47 5.35
N MET A 324 -15.31 -17.33 4.48
CA MET A 324 -14.51 -18.45 3.98
C MET A 324 -13.03 -18.18 4.26
N CYS A 325 -12.44 -18.92 5.20
CA CYS A 325 -11.02 -18.83 5.54
C CYS A 325 -10.21 -19.62 4.51
N ALA A 326 -9.60 -18.93 3.54
CA ALA A 326 -8.99 -19.57 2.38
C ALA A 326 -8.08 -18.60 1.62
N ASP A 327 -7.21 -19.13 0.76
CA ASP A 327 -6.47 -18.33 -0.22
C ASP A 327 -7.41 -17.74 -1.28
N ALA A 328 -7.44 -16.41 -1.36
CA ALA A 328 -8.33 -15.69 -2.25
C ALA A 328 -7.95 -15.86 -3.74
N ASN A 329 -6.68 -16.09 -4.05
CA ASN A 329 -6.20 -16.34 -5.41
C ASN A 329 -6.75 -17.67 -5.92
N ALA A 330 -6.60 -18.73 -5.13
CA ALA A 330 -7.15 -20.04 -5.45
C ALA A 330 -8.69 -20.01 -5.56
N ALA A 331 -9.36 -19.22 -4.72
CA ALA A 331 -10.81 -19.06 -4.77
C ALA A 331 -11.27 -18.34 -6.05
N LEU A 332 -10.55 -17.30 -6.49
CA LEU A 332 -10.86 -16.58 -7.73
C LEU A 332 -10.67 -17.48 -8.96
N ILE A 333 -9.53 -18.17 -9.04
CA ILE A 333 -9.24 -19.12 -10.13
C ILE A 333 -10.34 -20.18 -10.21
N SER A 334 -10.61 -20.84 -9.08
CA SER A 334 -11.61 -21.91 -9.03
C SER A 334 -13.03 -21.42 -9.35
N ALA A 335 -13.41 -20.21 -8.92
CA ALA A 335 -14.72 -19.65 -9.27
C ALA A 335 -14.89 -19.46 -10.78
N LEU A 336 -13.80 -19.06 -11.47
CA LEU A 336 -13.78 -18.87 -12.92
C LEU A 336 -13.74 -20.20 -13.71
N ASP A 337 -13.27 -21.28 -13.11
CA ASP A 337 -13.26 -22.64 -13.72
C ASP A 337 -14.66 -23.26 -13.77
N HIS A 338 -15.62 -22.70 -13.08
CA HIS A 338 -17.01 -23.18 -13.07
C HIS A 338 -17.93 -22.36 -13.99
N PRO A 339 -19.00 -22.97 -14.53
CA PRO A 339 -20.01 -22.22 -15.31
C PRO A 339 -20.66 -21.14 -14.46
N LEU A 340 -20.58 -19.88 -14.91
CA LEU A 340 -21.23 -18.73 -14.32
C LEU A 340 -22.47 -18.33 -15.13
N PRO A 341 -23.51 -17.74 -14.50
CA PRO A 341 -24.69 -17.28 -15.21
C PRO A 341 -24.36 -16.07 -16.10
N ASP A 342 -25.15 -15.89 -17.16
CA ASP A 342 -25.09 -14.67 -17.96
C ASP A 342 -25.70 -13.49 -17.18
N VAL A 343 -24.87 -12.49 -16.90
CA VAL A 343 -25.23 -11.25 -16.21
C VAL A 343 -24.96 -10.01 -17.07
N SER A 344 -24.95 -10.17 -18.39
CA SER A 344 -24.62 -9.12 -19.36
C SER A 344 -25.53 -7.89 -19.24
N ASP A 345 -26.84 -8.06 -18.97
CA ASP A 345 -27.75 -6.94 -18.75
C ASP A 345 -27.37 -6.10 -17.51
N TRP A 346 -26.93 -6.78 -16.44
CA TRP A 346 -26.44 -6.11 -15.24
C TRP A 346 -25.10 -5.39 -15.50
N LEU A 347 -24.18 -6.02 -16.20
CA LEU A 347 -22.91 -5.39 -16.60
C LEU A 347 -23.17 -4.15 -17.47
N ALA A 348 -24.08 -4.23 -18.44
CA ALA A 348 -24.46 -3.10 -19.28
C ALA A 348 -25.05 -1.95 -18.44
N HIS A 349 -25.89 -2.27 -17.43
CA HIS A 349 -26.39 -1.27 -16.48
C HIS A 349 -25.26 -0.64 -15.65
N CYS A 350 -24.33 -1.43 -15.13
CA CYS A 350 -23.19 -0.92 -14.38
C CYS A 350 -22.35 0.06 -15.20
N ARG A 351 -22.05 -0.26 -16.45
CA ARG A 351 -21.33 0.60 -17.39
C ARG A 351 -22.11 1.90 -17.67
N LYS A 352 -23.43 1.80 -17.85
CA LYS A 352 -24.30 2.98 -18.00
C LYS A 352 -24.24 3.87 -16.75
N VAL A 353 -24.28 3.31 -15.55
CA VAL A 353 -24.18 4.08 -14.29
C VAL A 353 -22.83 4.79 -14.21
N ARG A 354 -21.73 4.14 -14.57
CA ARG A 354 -20.41 4.78 -14.59
C ARG A 354 -20.38 5.99 -15.55
N SER A 355 -21.01 5.91 -16.70
CA SER A 355 -21.06 7.04 -17.64
C SER A 355 -22.02 8.15 -17.23
N LEU A 356 -23.07 7.84 -16.46
CA LEU A 356 -24.04 8.84 -15.96
C LEU A 356 -23.57 9.60 -14.74
N VAL A 357 -22.78 8.95 -13.87
CA VAL A 357 -22.32 9.51 -12.60
C VAL A 357 -20.86 9.92 -12.74
N PRO A 358 -20.58 11.23 -12.84
CA PRO A 358 -19.21 11.70 -13.07
C PRO A 358 -18.30 11.34 -11.89
N THR A 359 -17.07 10.95 -12.21
CA THR A 359 -16.01 10.70 -11.21
C THR A 359 -15.61 11.99 -10.51
N ILE A 360 -15.47 13.07 -11.27
CA ILE A 360 -15.18 14.40 -10.75
C ILE A 360 -16.50 15.15 -10.56
N ASP A 361 -16.77 15.53 -9.31
CA ASP A 361 -18.00 16.26 -9.01
C ASP A 361 -17.88 17.72 -9.48
N PRO A 362 -18.89 18.26 -10.22
CA PRO A 362 -18.87 19.64 -10.70
C PRO A 362 -18.91 20.70 -9.59
N ALA A 363 -19.20 20.32 -8.35
CA ALA A 363 -19.10 21.20 -7.19
C ALA A 363 -17.64 21.44 -6.72
N ASN A 364 -16.66 20.75 -7.31
CA ASN A 364 -15.27 21.06 -7.02
C ASN A 364 -14.88 22.43 -7.56
N THR A 365 -14.18 23.18 -6.73
CA THR A 365 -13.66 24.52 -7.09
C THR A 365 -12.16 24.57 -6.91
N THR A 366 -11.49 25.21 -7.84
CA THR A 366 -10.05 25.50 -7.83
C THR A 366 -9.89 26.98 -8.14
N GLY A 367 -9.11 27.71 -7.37
CA GLY A 367 -8.84 29.14 -7.60
C GLY A 367 -8.04 29.39 -8.87
N ASP A 368 -8.11 30.62 -9.40
CA ASP A 368 -7.37 31.03 -10.59
C ASP A 368 -5.85 30.92 -10.37
N GLY A 369 -5.15 30.35 -11.35
CA GLY A 369 -3.70 30.16 -11.31
C GLY A 369 -3.24 28.90 -10.56
N TYR A 370 -4.15 28.11 -10.02
CA TYR A 370 -3.86 26.83 -9.39
C TYR A 370 -4.23 25.66 -10.32
N VAL A 371 -3.62 24.51 -10.07
CA VAL A 371 -3.91 23.25 -10.76
C VAL A 371 -4.96 22.49 -9.96
N SER A 372 -6.05 22.05 -10.62
CA SER A 372 -6.99 21.14 -10.01
C SER A 372 -6.34 19.77 -9.78
N PRO A 373 -6.31 19.22 -8.56
CA PRO A 373 -5.78 17.89 -8.34
C PRO A 373 -6.53 16.81 -9.13
N PHE A 374 -7.82 17.00 -9.39
CA PHE A 374 -8.62 16.10 -10.20
C PHE A 374 -8.19 16.15 -11.68
N GLY A 375 -8.12 17.35 -12.27
CA GLY A 375 -7.65 17.52 -13.64
C GLY A 375 -6.20 17.07 -13.83
N PHE A 376 -5.35 17.24 -12.80
CA PHE A 376 -3.98 16.71 -12.83
C PHE A 376 -3.96 15.19 -13.00
N PHE A 377 -4.77 14.43 -12.24
CA PHE A 377 -4.79 12.98 -12.38
C PHE A 377 -5.45 12.49 -13.66
N GLU A 378 -6.43 13.21 -14.22
CA GLU A 378 -6.93 12.93 -15.57
C GLU A 378 -5.83 13.07 -16.61
N GLN A 379 -5.07 14.16 -16.55
CA GLN A 379 -3.95 14.40 -17.46
C GLN A 379 -2.81 13.40 -17.25
N LEU A 380 -2.47 13.08 -15.99
CA LEU A 380 -1.44 12.07 -15.69
C LEU A 380 -1.81 10.69 -16.24
N GLN A 381 -3.11 10.34 -16.20
CA GLN A 381 -3.61 9.09 -16.75
C GLN A 381 -3.39 8.96 -18.26
N ASP A 382 -3.37 10.09 -18.99
CA ASP A 382 -3.10 10.13 -20.43
C ASP A 382 -1.59 10.14 -20.75
N VAL A 383 -0.77 10.61 -19.81
CA VAL A 383 0.71 10.64 -19.93
C VAL A 383 1.35 9.32 -19.51
N ALA A 384 0.74 8.64 -18.54
CA ALA A 384 1.26 7.40 -18.00
C ALA A 384 1.02 6.22 -18.97
N THR A 385 2.03 5.38 -19.12
CA THR A 385 2.03 4.19 -19.99
C THR A 385 1.85 2.90 -19.17
N ALA A 386 1.69 1.78 -19.85
CA ALA A 386 1.60 0.46 -19.22
C ALA A 386 2.84 0.06 -18.40
N ASP A 387 4.00 0.65 -18.73
CA ASP A 387 5.27 0.35 -18.08
C ASP A 387 5.58 1.24 -16.87
N ASP A 388 4.70 2.17 -16.52
CA ASP A 388 4.93 3.10 -15.42
C ASP A 388 4.50 2.53 -14.07
N ILE A 389 5.19 2.96 -13.02
CA ILE A 389 4.82 2.73 -11.62
C ILE A 389 4.23 4.02 -11.06
N VAL A 390 3.11 3.94 -10.37
CA VAL A 390 2.43 5.10 -9.78
C VAL A 390 2.35 4.95 -8.26
N ILE A 391 2.98 5.87 -7.55
CA ILE A 391 3.00 5.94 -6.09
C ILE A 391 2.26 7.21 -5.64
N PRO A 392 0.96 7.11 -5.35
CA PRO A 392 0.16 8.28 -4.94
C PRO A 392 0.24 8.53 -3.43
N CYS A 393 1.45 8.49 -2.88
CA CYS A 393 1.72 8.58 -1.43
C CYS A 393 0.83 7.66 -0.55
N SER A 394 0.57 8.06 0.68
CA SER A 394 -0.21 7.26 1.66
C SER A 394 -1.39 8.04 2.25
N SER A 395 -1.40 9.37 2.16
CA SER A 395 -2.36 10.20 2.87
C SER A 395 -2.63 11.54 2.16
N GLY A 396 -3.63 12.27 2.64
CA GLY A 396 -3.98 13.60 2.16
C GLY A 396 -4.74 13.61 0.84
N GLY A 397 -4.87 14.83 0.28
CA GLY A 397 -5.62 15.07 -0.96
C GLY A 397 -5.00 14.37 -2.17
N ALA A 398 -3.66 14.34 -2.28
CA ALA A 398 -2.96 13.67 -3.37
C ALA A 398 -3.35 12.18 -3.45
N ASN A 399 -3.28 11.45 -2.34
CA ASN A 399 -3.70 10.05 -2.29
C ASN A 399 -5.20 9.88 -2.59
N SER A 400 -6.07 10.63 -1.91
CA SER A 400 -7.52 10.44 -2.04
C SER A 400 -8.02 10.71 -3.46
N VAL A 401 -7.50 11.77 -4.11
CA VAL A 401 -7.88 12.10 -5.49
C VAL A 401 -7.28 11.10 -6.49
N ALA A 402 -6.03 10.67 -6.29
CA ALA A 402 -5.44 9.61 -7.12
C ALA A 402 -6.31 8.35 -7.10
N MET A 403 -6.68 7.89 -5.91
CA MET A 403 -7.47 6.68 -5.75
C MET A 403 -8.91 6.81 -6.25
N GLN A 404 -9.40 8.03 -6.41
CA GLN A 404 -10.72 8.33 -6.97
C GLN A 404 -10.68 8.46 -8.51
N VAL A 405 -9.66 9.12 -9.06
CA VAL A 405 -9.61 9.53 -10.48
C VAL A 405 -8.69 8.65 -11.31
N PHE A 406 -7.46 8.38 -10.83
CA PHE A 406 -6.47 7.64 -11.61
C PHE A 406 -6.85 6.15 -11.66
N GLU A 407 -7.15 5.65 -12.84
CA GLU A 407 -7.50 4.25 -13.09
C GLU A 407 -6.39 3.60 -13.93
N PRO A 408 -5.65 2.61 -13.38
CA PRO A 408 -4.55 1.97 -14.09
C PRO A 408 -4.99 1.23 -15.37
N VAL A 409 -4.04 1.10 -16.31
CA VAL A 409 -4.13 0.15 -17.41
C VAL A 409 -3.32 -1.12 -17.09
N ALA A 410 -3.58 -2.19 -17.82
CA ALA A 410 -2.86 -3.45 -17.64
C ALA A 410 -1.34 -3.23 -17.79
N GLY A 411 -0.56 -3.78 -16.87
CA GLY A 411 0.90 -3.62 -16.80
C GLY A 411 1.37 -2.51 -15.86
N GLN A 412 0.57 -1.49 -15.60
CA GLN A 412 0.91 -0.48 -14.59
C GLN A 412 0.93 -1.09 -13.19
N ILE A 413 1.86 -0.61 -12.35
CA ILE A 413 1.92 -0.94 -10.93
C ILE A 413 1.46 0.28 -10.14
N MET A 414 0.49 0.12 -9.23
CA MET A 414 0.02 1.18 -8.36
C MET A 414 0.06 0.72 -6.91
N ILE A 415 0.90 1.36 -6.09
CA ILE A 415 1.10 0.96 -4.69
C ILE A 415 0.87 2.16 -3.77
N THR A 416 0.08 1.94 -2.72
CA THR A 416 -0.13 2.91 -1.64
C THR A 416 -0.14 2.21 -0.28
N ASP A 417 0.14 2.92 0.79
CA ASP A 417 -0.13 2.50 2.17
C ASP A 417 -1.36 3.26 2.69
N LYS A 418 -2.35 2.55 3.16
CA LYS A 418 -3.57 3.16 3.69
C LYS A 418 -3.93 2.68 5.10
N GLY A 419 -3.38 1.57 5.52
CA GLY A 419 -3.61 1.03 6.85
C GLY A 419 -3.05 1.92 7.94
N LEU A 420 -1.80 2.29 7.85
CA LEU A 420 -1.13 3.25 8.72
C LEU A 420 -1.34 4.69 8.23
N ALA A 421 -1.28 4.91 6.92
CA ALA A 421 -1.40 6.21 6.27
C ALA A 421 -0.39 7.25 6.79
N SER A 422 0.83 6.83 7.09
CA SER A 422 1.87 7.71 7.60
C SER A 422 2.37 8.67 6.51
N MET A 423 2.52 9.93 6.87
CA MET A 423 3.26 10.88 6.03
C MET A 423 4.71 10.44 5.87
N GLY A 424 5.35 10.78 4.74
CA GLY A 424 6.73 10.38 4.42
C GLY A 424 6.87 9.01 3.75
N TYR A 425 5.79 8.28 3.52
CA TYR A 425 5.79 6.98 2.86
C TYR A 425 6.12 7.05 1.37
N GLY A 426 5.63 8.08 0.69
CA GLY A 426 5.66 8.16 -0.77
C GLY A 426 7.07 8.11 -1.35
N LEU A 427 7.98 8.99 -0.91
CA LEU A 427 9.34 9.04 -1.43
C LEU A 427 10.13 7.75 -1.14
N ALA A 428 10.06 7.25 0.08
CA ALA A 428 10.73 6.00 0.46
C ALA A 428 10.18 4.79 -0.30
N GLY A 429 8.85 4.72 -0.49
CA GLY A 429 8.20 3.69 -1.30
C GLY A 429 8.59 3.77 -2.78
N ALA A 430 8.64 4.98 -3.35
CA ALA A 430 9.08 5.19 -4.72
C ALA A 430 10.53 4.73 -4.95
N ILE A 431 11.42 4.95 -3.97
CA ILE A 431 12.81 4.43 -4.01
C ILE A 431 12.79 2.90 -4.10
N GLY A 432 12.03 2.23 -3.22
CA GLY A 432 11.94 0.78 -3.22
C GLY A 432 11.43 0.19 -4.53
N ALA A 433 10.30 0.71 -5.02
CA ALA A 433 9.70 0.28 -6.28
C ALA A 433 10.59 0.56 -7.49
N SER A 434 11.25 1.73 -7.53
CA SER A 434 12.16 2.11 -8.60
C SER A 434 13.44 1.24 -8.64
N ILE A 435 13.96 0.81 -7.48
CA ILE A 435 15.10 -0.11 -7.42
C ILE A 435 14.70 -1.53 -7.83
N ALA A 436 13.47 -1.96 -7.54
CA ALA A 436 12.94 -3.23 -7.99
C ALA A 436 12.74 -3.30 -9.51
N HIS A 437 12.50 -2.14 -10.16
CA HIS A 437 12.22 -2.00 -11.59
C HIS A 437 13.01 -0.84 -12.18
N PRO A 438 14.35 -0.94 -12.30
CA PRO A 438 15.21 0.18 -12.70
C PRO A 438 14.95 0.69 -14.13
N GLU A 439 14.35 -0.12 -14.98
CA GLU A 439 13.97 0.21 -16.35
C GLU A 439 12.62 0.94 -16.46
N ARG A 440 11.84 0.99 -15.36
CA ARG A 440 10.49 1.58 -15.36
C ARG A 440 10.51 2.97 -14.74
N ARG A 441 9.82 3.91 -15.37
CA ARG A 441 9.59 5.24 -14.82
C ARG A 441 8.63 5.14 -13.62
N THR A 442 9.00 5.78 -12.52
CA THR A 442 8.17 5.83 -11.31
C THR A 442 7.61 7.24 -11.13
N PHE A 443 6.29 7.38 -11.15
CA PHE A 443 5.59 8.61 -10.77
C PHE A 443 5.33 8.61 -9.26
N LEU A 444 5.91 9.56 -8.55
CA LEU A 444 5.59 9.86 -7.16
C LEU A 444 4.72 11.11 -7.11
N ILE A 445 3.53 11.02 -6.55
CA ILE A 445 2.67 12.18 -6.29
C ILE A 445 2.46 12.31 -4.79
N GLU A 446 2.93 13.39 -4.20
CA GLU A 446 2.83 13.60 -2.76
C GLU A 446 2.51 15.06 -2.40
N GLY A 447 1.82 15.27 -1.29
CA GLY A 447 1.62 16.60 -0.74
C GLY A 447 2.91 17.13 -0.10
N ASP A 448 3.08 18.44 -0.13
CA ASP A 448 4.23 19.13 0.47
C ASP A 448 4.46 18.74 1.94
N GLY A 449 3.40 18.65 2.73
CA GLY A 449 3.47 18.25 4.13
C GLY A 449 3.93 16.80 4.35
N GLY A 450 3.48 15.85 3.53
CA GLY A 450 3.91 14.45 3.59
C GLY A 450 5.37 14.30 3.17
N PHE A 451 5.74 14.94 2.08
CA PHE A 451 7.07 14.87 1.50
C PHE A 451 8.18 15.35 2.46
N THR A 452 7.91 16.38 3.26
CA THR A 452 8.88 16.92 4.22
C THR A 452 9.33 15.92 5.29
N GLN A 453 8.59 14.84 5.54
CA GLN A 453 8.95 13.88 6.59
C GLN A 453 10.05 12.90 6.20
N ASN A 454 10.34 12.73 4.90
CA ASN A 454 11.45 11.90 4.40
C ASN A 454 12.23 12.58 3.26
N LEU A 455 12.16 13.91 3.16
CA LEU A 455 12.78 14.67 2.07
C LEU A 455 14.31 14.46 1.95
N GLN A 456 15.01 14.07 3.03
CA GLN A 456 16.43 13.76 3.03
C GLN A 456 16.77 12.58 2.10
N GLU A 457 15.82 11.72 1.80
CA GLU A 457 16.00 10.60 0.86
C GLU A 457 16.14 11.04 -0.60
N LEU A 458 16.01 12.34 -0.90
CA LEU A 458 16.46 12.90 -2.18
C LEU A 458 17.96 12.63 -2.43
N ALA A 459 18.76 12.49 -1.38
CA ALA A 459 20.15 12.04 -1.49
C ALA A 459 20.22 10.62 -2.07
N THR A 460 19.38 9.71 -1.59
CA THR A 460 19.30 8.32 -2.07
C THR A 460 18.82 8.27 -3.52
N VAL A 461 17.81 9.08 -3.88
CA VAL A 461 17.32 9.22 -5.26
C VAL A 461 18.43 9.70 -6.21
N ALA A 462 19.11 10.78 -5.81
CA ALA A 462 20.12 11.41 -6.66
C ALA A 462 21.35 10.53 -6.87
N VAL A 463 21.90 9.91 -5.80
CA VAL A 463 23.11 9.10 -5.89
C VAL A 463 22.92 7.82 -6.71
N ASN A 464 21.70 7.27 -6.72
CA ASN A 464 21.35 6.09 -7.52
C ASN A 464 20.76 6.45 -8.89
N ASN A 465 20.61 7.73 -9.22
CA ASN A 465 20.02 8.24 -10.45
C ASN A 465 18.66 7.59 -10.78
N LEU A 466 17.78 7.46 -9.79
CA LEU A 466 16.53 6.72 -9.93
C LEU A 466 15.55 7.46 -10.86
N PRO A 467 14.87 6.78 -11.82
CA PRO A 467 13.95 7.40 -12.78
C PRO A 467 12.61 7.80 -12.13
N ILE A 468 12.68 8.50 -10.99
CA ILE A 468 11.51 8.95 -10.23
C ILE A 468 11.10 10.36 -10.68
N LYS A 469 9.87 10.51 -11.12
CA LYS A 469 9.23 11.79 -11.49
C LYS A 469 8.38 12.25 -10.32
N ILE A 470 8.87 13.23 -9.58
CA ILE A 470 8.33 13.67 -8.28
C ILE A 470 7.38 14.84 -8.51
N PHE A 471 6.08 14.65 -8.25
CA PHE A 471 5.07 15.72 -8.28
C PHE A 471 4.72 16.13 -6.85
N ILE A 472 5.05 17.38 -6.48
CA ILE A 472 4.74 17.96 -5.18
C ILE A 472 3.48 18.80 -5.28
N PHE A 473 2.39 18.37 -4.66
CA PHE A 473 1.19 19.18 -4.49
C PHE A 473 1.44 20.23 -3.41
N ALA A 474 1.85 21.42 -3.89
CA ALA A 474 2.29 22.53 -3.05
C ALA A 474 1.10 23.43 -2.71
N ASN A 475 0.56 23.29 -1.51
CA ASN A 475 -0.47 24.14 -0.94
C ASN A 475 -0.03 24.81 0.38
N ASN A 476 1.27 24.75 0.68
CA ASN A 476 1.92 25.34 1.87
C ASN A 476 1.31 24.83 3.18
N GLY A 477 0.91 23.55 3.24
CA GLY A 477 0.33 23.03 4.46
C GLY A 477 -0.28 21.66 4.42
N TYR A 478 -0.80 21.27 5.56
CA TYR A 478 -1.59 20.05 5.72
C TYR A 478 -3.05 20.30 5.33
N GLY A 479 -3.37 20.25 4.03
CA GLY A 479 -4.70 20.57 3.49
C GLY A 479 -5.85 19.81 4.15
N SER A 480 -5.65 18.53 4.51
CA SER A 480 -6.64 17.71 5.21
C SER A 480 -6.91 18.24 6.64
N ILE A 481 -5.85 18.67 7.34
CA ILE A 481 -5.95 19.23 8.70
C ILE A 481 -6.62 20.60 8.64
N ARG A 482 -6.25 21.47 7.69
CA ARG A 482 -6.94 22.76 7.47
C ARG A 482 -8.43 22.55 7.25
N THR A 483 -8.80 21.61 6.40
CA THR A 483 -10.21 21.27 6.14
C THR A 483 -10.92 20.81 7.40
N THR A 484 -10.29 19.98 8.22
CA THR A 484 -10.84 19.53 9.51
C THR A 484 -11.02 20.69 10.48
N GLN A 485 -10.01 21.54 10.65
CA GLN A 485 -10.06 22.70 11.55
C GLN A 485 -11.09 23.72 11.08
N ARG A 486 -11.23 23.93 9.77
CA ARG A 486 -12.28 24.77 9.20
C ARG A 486 -13.68 24.25 9.52
N ASN A 487 -13.92 22.96 9.28
CA ASN A 487 -15.25 22.38 9.36
C ASN A 487 -15.75 22.16 10.79
N TYR A 488 -14.85 21.84 11.73
CA TYR A 488 -15.22 21.45 13.10
C TYR A 488 -14.85 22.48 14.16
N PHE A 489 -13.91 23.40 13.86
CA PHE A 489 -13.40 24.37 14.83
C PHE A 489 -13.49 25.82 14.34
N GLY A 490 -14.37 26.09 13.37
CA GLY A 490 -14.63 27.45 12.88
C GLY A 490 -13.42 28.14 12.25
N GLY A 491 -12.44 27.39 11.73
CA GLY A 491 -11.22 27.94 11.15
C GLY A 491 -10.17 28.38 12.17
N ALA A 492 -10.23 27.89 13.40
CA ALA A 492 -9.15 28.09 14.39
C ALA A 492 -7.93 27.22 13.98
N TYR A 493 -7.14 27.72 13.03
CA TYR A 493 -5.99 27.02 12.46
C TYR A 493 -4.82 26.97 13.44
N LEU A 494 -4.16 25.79 13.52
CA LEU A 494 -2.99 25.57 14.36
C LEU A 494 -2.10 24.50 13.75
N GLY A 495 -0.83 24.82 13.47
CA GLY A 495 0.19 23.89 13.01
C GLY A 495 -0.14 23.20 11.68
N CYS A 496 -0.90 23.83 10.81
CA CYS A 496 -1.34 23.26 9.55
C CYS A 496 -0.84 24.00 8.30
N ASP A 497 -0.22 25.17 8.47
CA ASP A 497 0.33 26.00 7.40
C ASP A 497 1.45 26.93 7.92
N THR A 498 2.03 27.71 7.00
CA THR A 498 3.13 28.62 7.33
C THR A 498 2.72 29.75 8.28
N GLU A 499 1.47 30.20 8.25
CA GLU A 499 0.97 31.25 9.17
C GLU A 499 0.82 30.71 10.60
N THR A 500 0.59 29.42 10.74
CA THR A 500 0.41 28.73 12.04
C THR A 500 1.64 27.96 12.51
N GLY A 501 2.81 28.23 11.89
CA GLY A 501 4.13 27.79 12.38
C GLY A 501 4.69 26.55 11.70
N LEU A 502 4.10 26.06 10.60
CA LEU A 502 4.62 24.93 9.81
C LEU A 502 5.45 25.48 8.65
N GLY A 503 6.77 25.21 8.64
CA GLY A 503 7.67 25.70 7.59
C GLY A 503 7.81 24.75 6.40
N PHE A 504 7.97 25.32 5.20
CA PHE A 504 8.28 24.59 3.98
C PHE A 504 9.51 25.20 3.29
N PRO A 505 10.30 24.41 2.56
CA PRO A 505 11.40 24.94 1.76
C PRO A 505 10.89 25.61 0.48
N GLU A 506 11.74 26.44 -0.14
CA GLU A 506 11.58 26.77 -1.54
C GLU A 506 11.95 25.54 -2.36
N TRP A 507 10.95 24.91 -2.97
CA TRP A 507 11.05 23.58 -3.56
C TRP A 507 12.11 23.49 -4.66
N GLU A 508 12.14 24.44 -5.58
CA GLU A 508 13.12 24.48 -6.67
C GLU A 508 14.56 24.57 -6.12
N THR A 509 14.76 25.36 -5.06
CA THR A 509 16.05 25.48 -4.38
C THR A 509 16.45 24.19 -3.69
N LEU A 510 15.49 23.51 -3.06
CA LEU A 510 15.73 22.22 -2.41
C LEU A 510 16.15 21.15 -3.41
N PHE A 511 15.41 20.98 -4.52
CA PHE A 511 15.74 20.00 -5.54
C PHE A 511 17.09 20.29 -6.20
N ALA A 512 17.39 21.56 -6.48
CA ALA A 512 18.68 21.98 -7.03
C ALA A 512 19.85 21.65 -6.07
N ALA A 513 19.65 21.75 -4.75
CA ALA A 513 20.66 21.37 -3.75
C ALA A 513 21.05 19.88 -3.82
N TYR A 514 20.13 19.02 -4.25
CA TYR A 514 20.38 17.59 -4.49
C TYR A 514 20.77 17.27 -5.94
N GLY A 515 20.90 18.30 -6.82
CA GLY A 515 21.22 18.12 -8.23
C GLY A 515 20.05 17.57 -9.08
N ILE A 516 18.83 17.69 -8.58
CA ILE A 516 17.62 17.25 -9.29
C ILE A 516 16.99 18.44 -10.01
N GLU A 517 16.83 18.31 -11.32
CA GLU A 517 16.19 19.37 -12.13
C GLU A 517 14.69 19.43 -11.80
N SER A 518 14.16 20.65 -11.68
CA SER A 518 12.75 20.85 -11.33
C SER A 518 12.12 22.01 -12.08
N THR A 519 10.80 21.94 -12.25
CA THR A 519 10.00 23.01 -12.84
C THR A 519 8.65 23.14 -12.13
N ARG A 520 8.10 24.36 -12.15
CA ARG A 520 6.72 24.60 -11.71
C ARG A 520 5.77 24.39 -12.87
N ILE A 521 4.67 23.67 -12.65
CA ILE A 521 3.71 23.36 -13.71
C ILE A 521 2.40 24.16 -13.56
N GLY A 522 1.72 24.40 -14.67
CA GLY A 522 0.39 25.01 -14.76
C GLY A 522 -0.68 24.01 -15.18
N THR A 523 -1.85 24.51 -15.51
CA THR A 523 -3.01 23.69 -15.93
C THR A 523 -2.81 22.98 -17.27
N ASP A 524 -1.91 23.46 -18.10
CA ASP A 524 -1.57 22.99 -19.45
C ASP A 524 -0.23 22.25 -19.51
N TRP A 525 0.22 21.69 -18.38
CA TRP A 525 1.54 21.08 -18.23
C TRP A 525 1.82 19.95 -19.24
N THR A 526 0.79 19.25 -19.69
CA THR A 526 0.93 18.16 -20.67
C THR A 526 1.28 18.63 -22.09
N THR A 527 1.24 19.93 -22.36
CA THR A 527 1.65 20.53 -23.65
C THR A 527 2.94 21.33 -23.53
N ASN A 528 3.57 21.34 -22.36
CA ASN A 528 4.79 22.10 -22.10
C ASN A 528 6.04 21.27 -22.46
N ASP A 529 6.86 21.79 -23.39
CA ASP A 529 8.05 21.10 -23.90
C ASP A 529 9.10 20.82 -22.80
N ASP A 530 9.29 21.71 -21.81
CA ASP A 530 10.22 21.49 -20.70
C ASP A 530 9.73 20.37 -19.78
N VAL A 531 8.43 20.28 -19.55
CA VAL A 531 7.83 19.20 -18.77
C VAL A 531 8.02 17.87 -19.49
N HIS A 532 7.74 17.80 -20.80
CA HIS A 532 7.97 16.59 -21.59
C HIS A 532 9.43 16.15 -21.54
N ARG A 533 10.37 17.07 -21.75
CA ARG A 533 11.80 16.79 -21.66
C ARG A 533 12.18 16.18 -20.29
N LEU A 534 11.67 16.74 -19.19
CA LEU A 534 11.94 16.25 -17.84
C LEU A 534 11.27 14.89 -17.55
N LEU A 535 10.10 14.65 -18.10
CA LEU A 535 9.43 13.35 -17.98
C LEU A 535 10.19 12.22 -18.70
N GLU A 536 10.92 12.55 -19.76
CA GLU A 536 11.67 11.59 -20.59
C GLU A 536 13.13 11.43 -20.16
N THR A 537 13.62 12.19 -19.16
CA THR A 537 15.00 12.00 -18.66
C THR A 537 15.16 10.63 -18.01
N ASP A 538 16.33 10.00 -18.16
CA ASP A 538 16.64 8.70 -17.54
C ASP A 538 16.78 8.77 -16.00
N GLY A 539 16.96 9.97 -15.44
CA GLY A 539 17.14 10.20 -14.01
C GLY A 539 15.92 10.85 -13.34
N PRO A 540 16.10 11.31 -12.09
CA PRO A 540 15.05 11.97 -11.34
C PRO A 540 14.75 13.38 -11.89
N ALA A 541 13.47 13.76 -11.81
CA ALA A 541 13.02 15.12 -12.07
C ALA A 541 11.86 15.46 -11.12
N ALA A 542 11.68 16.76 -10.83
CA ALA A 542 10.65 17.20 -9.92
C ALA A 542 9.74 18.28 -10.53
N PHE A 543 8.47 18.22 -10.17
CA PHE A 543 7.42 19.08 -10.66
C PHE A 543 6.65 19.69 -9.50
N ILE A 544 6.67 21.00 -9.37
CA ILE A 544 5.92 21.71 -8.33
C ILE A 544 4.55 22.04 -8.87
N VAL A 545 3.52 21.44 -8.30
CA VAL A 545 2.11 21.57 -8.68
C VAL A 545 1.43 22.52 -7.71
N PRO A 546 1.14 23.77 -8.08
CA PRO A 546 0.48 24.71 -7.19
C PRO A 546 -0.97 24.30 -6.98
N ILE A 547 -1.32 23.94 -5.74
CA ILE A 547 -2.67 23.57 -5.34
C ILE A 547 -3.28 24.69 -4.48
N ASP A 548 -4.53 25.03 -4.77
CA ASP A 548 -5.29 26.01 -4.00
C ASP A 548 -5.44 25.55 -2.53
N THR A 549 -5.12 26.42 -1.59
CA THR A 549 -5.33 26.15 -0.16
C THR A 549 -6.80 25.95 0.21
N GLU A 550 -7.72 26.51 -0.60
CA GLU A 550 -9.17 26.38 -0.45
C GLU A 550 -9.79 25.33 -1.38
N GLN A 551 -8.96 24.50 -2.03
CA GLN A 551 -9.40 23.41 -2.90
C GLN A 551 -10.50 22.59 -2.22
N THR A 552 -11.58 22.33 -2.95
CA THR A 552 -12.64 21.43 -2.50
C THR A 552 -12.42 20.01 -3.03
N TYR A 553 -12.90 19.01 -2.28
CA TYR A 553 -12.69 17.60 -2.57
C TYR A 553 -14.03 16.85 -2.50
N TRP A 554 -14.73 16.80 -3.63
CA TRP A 554 -16.00 16.10 -3.79
C TRP A 554 -15.92 15.06 -4.92
N PRO A 555 -16.70 13.96 -4.85
CA PRO A 555 -17.61 13.56 -3.78
C PRO A 555 -16.88 12.87 -2.62
N LYS A 556 -17.47 12.87 -1.45
CA LYS A 556 -17.00 12.13 -0.26
C LYS A 556 -18.14 11.82 0.70
N ILE A 557 -17.90 10.86 1.60
CA ILE A 557 -18.79 10.65 2.74
C ILE A 557 -18.62 11.79 3.74
N THR A 558 -19.71 12.34 4.18
CA THR A 558 -19.75 13.37 5.24
C THR A 558 -20.32 12.80 6.53
N SER A 559 -19.92 13.40 7.64
CA SER A 559 -20.46 13.09 8.96
C SER A 559 -21.14 14.33 9.52
N ARG A 560 -22.17 14.11 10.34
CA ARG A 560 -22.87 15.15 11.07
C ARG A 560 -22.78 14.90 12.57
N VAL A 561 -22.85 15.97 13.35
CA VAL A 561 -23.02 15.87 14.79
C VAL A 561 -24.52 15.73 15.07
N THR A 562 -24.88 14.68 15.81
CA THR A 562 -26.28 14.44 16.21
C THR A 562 -26.68 15.37 17.37
N GLU A 563 -27.96 15.45 17.67
CA GLU A 563 -28.48 16.22 18.82
C GLU A 563 -27.89 15.75 20.15
N SER A 564 -27.50 14.47 20.24
CA SER A 564 -26.82 13.91 21.42
C SER A 564 -25.32 14.23 21.50
N GLY A 565 -24.75 14.94 20.49
CA GLY A 565 -23.32 15.26 20.40
C GLY A 565 -22.45 14.14 19.84
N SER A 566 -23.03 13.01 19.40
CA SER A 566 -22.31 11.94 18.74
C SER A 566 -22.10 12.23 17.26
N MET A 567 -21.05 11.63 16.64
CA MET A 567 -20.81 11.71 15.20
C MET A 567 -21.56 10.59 14.48
N GLU A 568 -22.31 10.94 13.46
CA GLU A 568 -22.97 9.98 12.56
C GLU A 568 -22.49 10.22 11.13
N SER A 569 -21.98 9.16 10.47
CA SER A 569 -21.56 9.23 9.06
C SER A 569 -22.67 8.76 8.13
N ASN A 570 -22.75 9.38 6.95
CA ASN A 570 -23.59 8.86 5.90
C ASN A 570 -23.11 7.47 5.42
N PRO A 571 -24.00 6.58 4.98
CA PRO A 571 -23.60 5.34 4.32
C PRO A 571 -22.94 5.59 2.96
N LEU A 572 -22.15 4.63 2.44
CA LEU A 572 -21.36 4.80 1.21
C LEU A 572 -22.17 5.28 0.00
N HIS A 573 -23.40 4.83 -0.15
CA HIS A 573 -24.26 5.22 -1.27
C HIS A 573 -24.81 6.66 -1.17
N GLN A 574 -24.57 7.35 -0.03
CA GLN A 574 -25.01 8.74 0.21
C GLN A 574 -23.82 9.68 0.35
N MET A 575 -23.03 9.77 -0.72
CA MET A 575 -21.93 10.75 -0.79
C MET A 575 -22.47 12.19 -0.98
N SER A 576 -21.72 13.15 -0.44
CA SER A 576 -21.98 14.58 -0.64
C SER A 576 -21.12 15.13 -1.79
N PRO A 577 -21.65 16.17 -2.51
CA PRO A 577 -23.03 16.64 -2.53
C PRO A 577 -23.98 15.57 -3.11
N GLU A 578 -25.27 15.68 -2.85
CA GLU A 578 -26.26 14.72 -3.36
C GLU A 578 -26.36 14.76 -4.90
N LEU A 579 -26.61 13.61 -5.52
CA LEU A 579 -26.90 13.55 -6.95
C LEU A 579 -28.27 14.16 -7.25
N ALA A 580 -28.42 14.68 -8.47
CA ALA A 580 -29.72 15.10 -8.98
C ALA A 580 -30.71 13.92 -8.93
N PRO A 581 -31.97 14.14 -8.47
CA PRO A 581 -32.96 13.05 -8.28
C PRO A 581 -33.25 12.22 -9.52
N ASP A 582 -33.21 12.83 -10.70
CA ASP A 582 -33.41 12.17 -11.99
C ASP A 582 -32.25 11.25 -12.36
N VAL A 583 -31.01 11.62 -12.04
CA VAL A 583 -29.82 10.77 -12.21
C VAL A 583 -29.88 9.60 -11.24
N LEU A 584 -30.16 9.85 -9.96
CA LEU A 584 -30.30 8.79 -8.96
C LEU A 584 -31.42 7.80 -9.34
N ALA A 585 -32.54 8.29 -9.85
CA ALA A 585 -33.64 7.43 -10.32
C ALA A 585 -33.22 6.53 -11.48
N GLN A 586 -32.31 6.98 -12.36
CA GLN A 586 -31.78 6.15 -13.46
C GLN A 586 -30.79 5.09 -12.94
N VAL A 587 -29.98 5.41 -11.95
CA VAL A 587 -29.07 4.46 -11.29
C VAL A 587 -29.84 3.32 -10.63
N LEU A 588 -30.93 3.63 -9.94
CA LEU A 588 -31.73 2.66 -9.19
C LEU A 588 -32.69 1.82 -10.08
N ARG A 589 -32.87 2.20 -11.33
CA ARG A 589 -33.77 1.48 -12.28
C ARG A 589 -33.02 0.38 -13.02
N PHE A 590 -32.78 -0.73 -12.34
CA PHE A 590 -32.46 -2.00 -12.99
C PHE A 590 -33.73 -2.88 -12.98
N PRO A 591 -34.15 -3.41 -14.13
CA PRO A 591 -35.41 -4.20 -14.24
C PRO A 591 -35.37 -5.51 -13.46
#